data_8c067aa7cbe834964e30f824d9506cb6
#
_entry.id   8c067aa7cbe834964e30f824d9506cb6
#
_cell.length_a   1.000
_cell.length_b   1.000
_cell.length_c   1.000
_cell.angle_alpha   90.00
_cell.angle_beta   90.00
_cell.angle_gamma   90.00
#
_symmetry.space_group_name_H-M   'P 1'
#
loop_
_entity.id
_entity.type
_entity.pdbx_description
1 polymer ?
#
loop_
_entity_poly.entity_id
_entity_poly.type
_entity_poly.pdbx_seq_one_letter_code
_entity_poly.pdbx_strand_id
1 'polypeptide(L)'
;MARYEKYAQILSNLGYDVTPLNGKVPILKGWQDRPDTALDFKKHKNSNIGLVTGGKHNIIAVDIDVSHVGAVAIIKTLSEDLLGSAPERIGNAPKTMFVYRCSEPFKKSKTAIYDINNQDSCVEVLAEGQQFVASGKHPDTKKNYSWPNDNLLEIPPSELTEVTAEDINNFIQTCNTALADYGSIKSKSLNRNNGSTSKYQFAANEQTTEYDKLLAALTYIDNNDLHYDDWVYVGFGIC
;
A
#
# COMPACT_ATOMS: atom_id res chain seq x y z
N MET A 1 -6.29 31.48 10.08
CA MET A 1 -7.31 30.55 9.62
C MET A 1 -6.88 29.16 10.06
N ALA A 2 -7.77 28.36 10.65
CA ALA A 2 -7.44 27.01 11.10
C ALA A 2 -7.20 26.07 9.92
N ARG A 3 -6.39 25.01 10.11
CA ARG A 3 -5.88 24.14 9.04
C ARG A 3 -6.99 23.54 8.18
N TYR A 4 -7.96 22.86 8.80
CA TYR A 4 -9.04 22.22 8.05
C TYR A 4 -9.88 23.26 7.31
N GLU A 5 -10.22 24.38 7.92
CA GLU A 5 -11.01 25.44 7.30
C GLU A 5 -10.37 26.00 6.03
N LYS A 6 -9.04 26.12 6.00
CA LYS A 6 -8.33 26.66 4.84
C LYS A 6 -7.99 25.61 3.80
N TYR A 7 -7.32 24.56 4.20
CA TYR A 7 -6.70 23.62 3.25
C TYR A 7 -7.67 22.54 2.78
N ALA A 8 -8.62 22.08 3.62
CA ALA A 8 -9.63 21.15 3.16
C ALA A 8 -10.57 21.79 2.12
N GLN A 9 -10.86 23.09 2.25
CA GLN A 9 -11.63 23.80 1.24
C GLN A 9 -10.90 23.88 -0.09
N ILE A 10 -9.58 24.15 -0.09
CA ILE A 10 -8.77 24.15 -1.31
C ILE A 10 -8.79 22.76 -1.96
N LEU A 11 -8.51 21.70 -1.21
CA LEU A 11 -8.50 20.33 -1.70
C LEU A 11 -9.86 19.92 -2.28
N SER A 12 -10.95 20.25 -1.58
CA SER A 12 -12.32 19.98 -2.06
C SER A 12 -12.62 20.74 -3.35
N ASN A 13 -12.21 21.99 -3.48
CA ASN A 13 -12.39 22.78 -4.70
C ASN A 13 -11.58 22.24 -5.88
N LEU A 14 -10.43 21.58 -5.63
CA LEU A 14 -9.66 20.87 -6.63
C LEU A 14 -10.29 19.53 -7.06
N GLY A 15 -11.26 19.02 -6.31
CA GLY A 15 -11.96 17.77 -6.60
C GLY A 15 -11.56 16.58 -5.75
N TYR A 16 -10.82 16.78 -4.65
CA TYR A 16 -10.52 15.75 -3.67
C TYR A 16 -11.67 15.53 -2.68
N ASP A 17 -11.92 14.28 -2.32
CA ASP A 17 -12.86 13.91 -1.28
C ASP A 17 -12.21 14.03 0.10
N VAL A 18 -12.49 15.11 0.82
CA VAL A 18 -11.89 15.40 2.11
C VAL A 18 -12.69 14.77 3.26
N THR A 19 -11.99 14.36 4.34
CA THR A 19 -12.61 13.92 5.59
C THR A 19 -11.85 14.47 6.79
N PRO A 20 -12.54 14.95 7.86
CA PRO A 20 -11.87 15.42 9.07
C PRO A 20 -11.39 14.25 9.92
N LEU A 21 -10.16 14.37 10.44
CA LEU A 21 -9.51 13.32 11.23
C LEU A 21 -9.14 13.84 12.64
N ASN A 22 -9.23 12.93 13.62
CA ASN A 22 -8.53 13.04 14.88
C ASN A 22 -7.25 12.19 14.82
N GLY A 23 -6.08 12.84 14.72
CA GLY A 23 -4.84 12.15 14.37
C GLY A 23 -4.94 11.51 12.98
N LYS A 24 -5.01 10.18 12.91
CA LYS A 24 -5.19 9.40 11.67
C LYS A 24 -6.62 8.84 11.51
N VAL A 25 -7.49 9.00 12.53
CA VAL A 25 -8.80 8.35 12.58
C VAL A 25 -9.89 9.29 12.09
N PRO A 26 -10.71 8.91 11.10
CA PRO A 26 -11.88 9.67 10.67
C PRO A 26 -12.87 9.88 11.82
N ILE A 27 -13.40 11.10 11.96
CA ILE A 27 -14.36 11.44 13.02
C ILE A 27 -15.82 11.40 12.56
N LEU A 28 -16.06 11.33 11.27
CA LEU A 28 -17.39 11.19 10.71
C LEU A 28 -17.78 9.72 10.57
N LYS A 29 -19.00 9.37 10.98
CA LYS A 29 -19.58 8.06 10.67
C LYS A 29 -19.91 8.00 9.17
N GLY A 30 -19.63 6.87 8.53
CA GLY A 30 -19.88 6.72 7.10
C GLY A 30 -19.00 7.63 6.23
N TRP A 31 -17.80 7.96 6.69
CA TRP A 31 -16.88 8.83 5.96
C TRP A 31 -16.50 8.29 4.56
N GLN A 32 -16.57 6.97 4.36
CA GLN A 32 -16.35 6.32 3.07
C GLN A 32 -17.37 6.74 2.00
N ASP A 33 -18.59 7.08 2.45
CA ASP A 33 -19.70 7.52 1.59
C ASP A 33 -19.57 9.01 1.22
N ARG A 34 -18.47 9.65 1.61
CA ARG A 34 -18.15 11.07 1.31
C ARG A 34 -19.27 12.03 1.71
N PRO A 35 -19.69 12.04 2.99
CA PRO A 35 -20.83 12.83 3.43
C PRO A 35 -20.56 14.33 3.32
N ASP A 36 -21.56 15.11 2.89
CA ASP A 36 -21.48 16.58 2.78
C ASP A 36 -21.11 17.27 4.09
N THR A 37 -21.34 16.62 5.24
CA THR A 37 -20.92 17.13 6.56
C THR A 37 -19.39 17.24 6.69
N ALA A 38 -18.61 16.57 5.85
CA ALA A 38 -17.16 16.77 5.76
C ALA A 38 -16.81 18.18 5.27
N LEU A 39 -17.68 18.83 4.52
CA LEU A 39 -17.52 20.18 3.98
C LEU A 39 -17.88 21.29 4.96
N ASP A 40 -18.31 20.95 6.18
CA ASP A 40 -18.47 21.94 7.27
C ASP A 40 -17.08 22.31 7.83
N PHE A 41 -16.32 23.06 7.02
CA PHE A 41 -14.92 23.41 7.29
C PHE A 41 -14.72 24.15 8.62
N LYS A 42 -15.72 24.99 9.03
CA LYS A 42 -15.64 25.73 10.28
C LYS A 42 -15.81 24.82 11.49
N LYS A 43 -16.73 23.86 11.42
CA LYS A 43 -16.98 22.88 12.48
C LYS A 43 -15.73 22.02 12.74
N HIS A 44 -15.02 21.64 11.69
CA HIS A 44 -13.86 20.75 11.75
C HIS A 44 -12.51 21.49 11.75
N LYS A 45 -12.49 22.81 12.00
CA LYS A 45 -11.33 23.69 11.85
C LYS A 45 -10.01 23.18 12.46
N ASN A 46 -10.07 22.44 13.56
CA ASN A 46 -8.91 21.94 14.29
C ASN A 46 -8.50 20.50 13.91
N SER A 47 -9.25 19.85 13.02
CA SER A 47 -8.97 18.48 12.60
C SER A 47 -7.76 18.40 11.66
N ASN A 48 -7.13 17.24 11.63
CA ASN A 48 -6.29 16.86 10.50
C ASN A 48 -7.17 16.64 9.26
N ILE A 49 -6.56 16.69 8.08
CA ILE A 49 -7.25 16.50 6.80
C ILE A 49 -6.91 15.11 6.27
N GLY A 50 -7.91 14.27 6.13
CA GLY A 50 -7.84 13.03 5.37
C GLY A 50 -8.32 13.24 3.95
N LEU A 51 -7.77 12.49 3.01
CA LEU A 51 -8.31 12.31 1.67
C LEU A 51 -8.82 10.88 1.54
N VAL A 52 -10.07 10.76 1.11
CA VAL A 52 -10.71 9.47 0.83
C VAL A 52 -10.22 9.00 -0.54
N THR A 53 -9.68 7.78 -0.58
CA THR A 53 -9.17 7.16 -1.82
C THR A 53 -10.31 6.52 -2.63
N GLY A 54 -10.06 6.26 -3.91
CA GLY A 54 -11.07 5.85 -4.88
C GLY A 54 -11.86 7.03 -5.42
N GLY A 55 -13.17 6.90 -5.45
CA GLY A 55 -14.10 7.93 -5.92
C GLY A 55 -14.00 8.22 -7.41
N LYS A 56 -14.49 9.42 -7.81
CA LYS A 56 -14.59 9.82 -9.21
C LYS A 56 -13.27 9.71 -10.00
N HIS A 57 -12.16 9.94 -9.33
CA HIS A 57 -10.83 9.96 -9.97
C HIS A 57 -10.00 8.71 -9.64
N ASN A 58 -10.58 7.69 -9.00
CA ASN A 58 -9.90 6.46 -8.60
C ASN A 58 -8.56 6.75 -7.89
N ILE A 59 -8.54 7.71 -6.96
CA ILE A 59 -7.31 8.08 -6.25
C ILE A 59 -6.79 6.89 -5.47
N ILE A 60 -5.51 6.62 -5.60
CA ILE A 60 -4.79 5.63 -4.81
C ILE A 60 -3.60 6.26 -4.10
N ALA A 61 -3.17 5.63 -3.01
CA ALA A 61 -1.96 6.03 -2.31
C ALA A 61 -1.09 4.81 -2.02
N VAL A 62 0.17 4.87 -2.43
CA VAL A 62 1.20 3.87 -2.17
C VAL A 62 1.87 4.22 -0.85
N ASP A 63 1.53 3.51 0.23
CA ASP A 63 2.07 3.73 1.58
C ASP A 63 3.26 2.79 1.84
N ILE A 64 4.46 3.36 1.93
CA ILE A 64 5.70 2.65 2.21
C ILE A 64 5.93 2.64 3.73
N ASP A 65 5.32 1.67 4.42
CA ASP A 65 5.46 1.48 5.87
C ASP A 65 6.67 0.61 6.19
N VAL A 66 7.86 1.12 5.84
CA VAL A 66 9.16 0.48 6.01
C VAL A 66 10.08 1.43 6.77
N SER A 67 10.73 0.95 7.84
CA SER A 67 11.61 1.77 8.68
C SER A 67 13.09 1.68 8.30
N HIS A 68 13.48 0.73 7.43
CA HIS A 68 14.85 0.57 6.98
C HIS A 68 15.17 1.50 5.81
N VAL A 69 16.10 2.44 6.00
CA VAL A 69 16.42 3.52 5.04
C VAL A 69 16.78 2.96 3.66
N GLY A 70 17.64 1.92 3.59
CA GLY A 70 18.05 1.31 2.32
C GLY A 70 16.89 0.65 1.57
N ALA A 71 16.01 -0.06 2.29
CA ALA A 71 14.82 -0.66 1.69
C ALA A 71 13.85 0.41 1.16
N VAL A 72 13.61 1.48 1.93
CA VAL A 72 12.79 2.61 1.47
C VAL A 72 13.37 3.25 0.20
N ALA A 73 14.69 3.44 0.13
CA ALA A 73 15.34 4.03 -1.04
C ALA A 73 15.10 3.18 -2.30
N ILE A 74 15.26 1.84 -2.19
CA ILE A 74 14.99 0.93 -3.32
C ILE A 74 13.51 0.99 -3.73
N ILE A 75 12.57 0.93 -2.77
CA ILE A 75 11.14 0.98 -3.08
C ILE A 75 10.75 2.31 -3.72
N LYS A 76 11.36 3.43 -3.32
CA LYS A 76 11.16 4.73 -3.96
C LYS A 76 11.64 4.71 -5.42
N THR A 77 12.79 4.13 -5.71
CA THR A 77 13.28 3.95 -7.08
C THR A 77 12.33 3.07 -7.89
N LEU A 78 11.88 1.95 -7.34
CA LEU A 78 10.90 1.09 -8.00
C LEU A 78 9.56 1.81 -8.26
N SER A 79 9.13 2.68 -7.33
CA SER A 79 7.93 3.50 -7.52
C SER A 79 8.08 4.45 -8.70
N GLU A 80 9.21 5.15 -8.81
CA GLU A 80 9.51 6.04 -9.93
C GLU A 80 9.60 5.28 -11.26
N ASP A 81 10.29 4.15 -11.29
CA ASP A 81 10.54 3.38 -12.50
C ASP A 81 9.28 2.67 -13.04
N LEU A 82 8.42 2.16 -12.16
CA LEU A 82 7.26 1.34 -12.53
C LEU A 82 5.93 2.11 -12.55
N LEU A 83 5.80 3.15 -11.72
CA LEU A 83 4.56 3.92 -11.60
C LEU A 83 4.71 5.36 -12.06
N GLY A 84 5.94 5.85 -12.22
CA GLY A 84 6.25 7.22 -12.58
C GLY A 84 6.26 8.20 -11.40
N SER A 85 6.55 9.47 -11.70
CA SER A 85 6.66 10.54 -10.71
C SER A 85 5.31 10.86 -10.08
N ALA A 86 5.31 11.10 -8.76
CA ALA A 86 4.11 11.42 -8.01
C ALA A 86 4.39 12.30 -6.79
N PRO A 87 3.38 13.04 -6.28
CA PRO A 87 3.49 13.78 -5.04
C PRO A 87 3.86 12.86 -3.87
N GLU A 88 4.94 13.20 -3.18
CA GLU A 88 5.45 12.47 -2.01
C GLU A 88 4.99 13.12 -0.71
N ARG A 89 4.42 12.34 0.22
CA ARG A 89 4.06 12.80 1.55
C ARG A 89 4.89 12.07 2.61
N ILE A 90 5.50 12.83 3.53
CA ILE A 90 6.28 12.32 4.65
C ILE A 90 5.61 12.69 5.97
N GLY A 91 5.36 11.69 6.84
CA GLY A 91 4.85 11.88 8.20
C GLY A 91 5.84 11.46 9.27
N ASN A 92 6.55 10.36 9.04
CA ASN A 92 7.54 9.79 9.94
C ASN A 92 8.66 9.12 9.14
N ALA A 93 9.63 9.93 8.68
CA ALA A 93 10.75 9.42 7.88
C ALA A 93 11.45 8.23 8.56
N PRO A 94 11.94 7.23 7.81
CA PRO A 94 11.99 7.17 6.35
C PRO A 94 10.68 6.75 5.67
N LYS A 95 9.64 6.36 6.43
CA LYS A 95 8.33 6.00 5.90
C LYS A 95 7.75 7.13 5.08
N THR A 96 7.23 6.80 3.92
CA THR A 96 6.71 7.78 2.96
C THR A 96 5.50 7.24 2.20
N MET A 97 4.83 8.11 1.47
CA MET A 97 3.65 7.78 0.68
C MET A 97 3.66 8.56 -0.63
N PHE A 98 3.25 7.92 -1.72
CA PHE A 98 3.04 8.54 -3.02
C PHE A 98 1.57 8.50 -3.41
N VAL A 99 1.11 9.53 -4.13
CA VAL A 99 -0.31 9.63 -4.52
C VAL A 99 -0.44 9.60 -6.04
N TYR A 100 -1.26 8.68 -6.53
CA TYR A 100 -1.55 8.44 -7.94
C TYR A 100 -3.07 8.44 -8.17
N ARG A 101 -3.48 8.33 -9.43
CA ARG A 101 -4.82 7.91 -9.81
C ARG A 101 -4.74 6.60 -10.61
N CYS A 102 -5.74 5.73 -10.46
CA CYS A 102 -5.82 4.52 -11.25
C CYS A 102 -6.76 4.72 -12.45
N SER A 103 -6.43 4.11 -13.59
CA SER A 103 -7.28 4.15 -14.79
C SER A 103 -8.66 3.52 -14.57
N GLU A 104 -8.79 2.66 -13.56
CA GLU A 104 -9.99 1.93 -13.20
C GLU A 104 -10.15 1.81 -11.66
N PRO A 105 -11.35 1.49 -11.14
CA PRO A 105 -11.53 1.24 -9.72
C PRO A 105 -10.63 0.11 -9.22
N PHE A 106 -9.86 0.38 -8.19
CA PHE A 106 -8.90 -0.57 -7.62
C PHE A 106 -9.25 -0.89 -6.16
N LYS A 107 -8.95 -2.11 -5.73
CA LYS A 107 -9.09 -2.53 -4.34
C LYS A 107 -7.76 -2.48 -3.61
N LYS A 108 -7.81 -2.28 -2.29
CA LYS A 108 -6.62 -2.33 -1.44
C LYS A 108 -5.77 -3.56 -1.75
N SER A 109 -4.47 -3.33 -1.98
CA SER A 109 -3.46 -4.38 -2.19
C SER A 109 -2.26 -4.11 -1.29
N LYS A 110 -1.45 -5.14 -1.02
CA LYS A 110 -0.21 -4.97 -0.25
C LYS A 110 0.76 -6.14 -0.46
N THR A 111 2.01 -5.88 -0.14
CA THR A 111 3.04 -6.91 0.00
C THR A 111 2.74 -7.85 1.19
N ALA A 112 3.49 -8.93 1.30
CA ALA A 112 3.63 -9.64 2.57
C ALA A 112 4.16 -8.68 3.66
N ILE A 113 3.95 -9.03 4.92
CA ILE A 113 4.57 -8.31 6.05
C ILE A 113 5.93 -8.95 6.32
N TYR A 114 6.97 -8.14 6.26
CA TYR A 114 8.34 -8.55 6.52
C TYR A 114 8.77 -8.10 7.91
N ASP A 115 9.53 -8.93 8.59
CA ASP A 115 10.28 -8.53 9.79
C ASP A 115 11.63 -7.99 9.34
N ILE A 116 11.79 -6.67 9.41
CA ILE A 116 13.05 -5.99 9.10
C ILE A 116 13.54 -5.30 10.38
N ASN A 117 14.62 -5.79 10.95
CA ASN A 117 15.18 -5.27 12.23
C ASN A 117 14.15 -5.27 13.39
N ASN A 118 13.40 -6.34 13.55
CA ASN A 118 12.31 -6.50 14.52
C ASN A 118 11.17 -5.47 14.35
N GLN A 119 10.96 -4.97 13.15
CA GLN A 119 9.87 -4.06 12.84
C GLN A 119 9.06 -4.60 11.67
N ASP A 120 7.73 -4.55 11.81
CA ASP A 120 6.81 -4.86 10.72
C ASP A 120 7.00 -3.87 9.59
N SER A 121 7.23 -4.38 8.39
CA SER A 121 7.49 -3.61 7.19
C SER A 121 6.65 -4.13 6.04
N CYS A 122 5.95 -3.25 5.36
CA CYS A 122 5.18 -3.58 4.16
C CYS A 122 4.97 -2.34 3.29
N VAL A 123 4.57 -2.59 2.05
CA VAL A 123 4.06 -1.57 1.13
C VAL A 123 2.58 -1.84 0.92
N GLU A 124 1.74 -0.84 1.15
CA GLU A 124 0.29 -0.93 0.95
C GLU A 124 -0.16 0.03 -0.14
N VAL A 125 -1.09 -0.40 -0.99
CA VAL A 125 -1.82 0.47 -1.92
C VAL A 125 -3.21 0.70 -1.35
N LEU A 126 -3.42 1.88 -0.82
CA LEU A 126 -4.73 2.34 -0.35
C LEU A 126 -5.56 2.73 -1.57
N ALA A 127 -6.78 2.19 -1.66
CA ALA A 127 -7.67 2.38 -2.80
C ALA A 127 -9.11 2.59 -2.32
N GLU A 128 -10.12 2.21 -3.10
CA GLU A 128 -11.53 2.50 -2.78
C GLU A 128 -11.89 2.19 -1.32
N GLY A 129 -12.56 3.14 -0.66
CA GLY A 129 -13.02 3.01 0.72
C GLY A 129 -11.93 3.15 1.79
N GLN A 130 -10.72 3.58 1.42
CA GLN A 130 -9.62 3.88 2.34
C GLN A 130 -9.42 5.40 2.46
N GLN A 131 -8.49 5.83 3.30
CA GLN A 131 -8.10 7.23 3.41
C GLN A 131 -6.65 7.35 3.90
N PHE A 132 -6.04 8.48 3.64
CA PHE A 132 -4.74 8.85 4.21
C PHE A 132 -4.75 10.29 4.74
N VAL A 133 -3.82 10.60 5.64
CA VAL A 133 -3.66 11.97 6.16
C VAL A 133 -2.92 12.81 5.14
N ALA A 134 -3.58 13.81 4.56
CA ALA A 134 -2.97 14.75 3.63
C ALA A 134 -2.30 15.92 4.33
N SER A 135 -2.89 16.43 5.41
CA SER A 135 -2.33 17.55 6.17
C SER A 135 -2.70 17.45 7.63
N GLY A 136 -1.79 17.84 8.51
CA GLY A 136 -2.02 17.80 9.94
C GLY A 136 -0.77 17.43 10.73
N LYS A 137 -0.96 17.09 11.99
CA LYS A 137 0.11 16.61 12.87
C LYS A 137 0.11 15.09 12.92
N HIS A 138 1.29 14.51 12.74
CA HIS A 138 1.47 13.08 12.94
C HIS A 138 1.30 12.74 14.44
N PRO A 139 0.50 11.71 14.81
CA PRO A 139 0.17 11.45 16.22
C PRO A 139 1.39 11.10 17.08
N ASP A 140 2.39 10.41 16.52
CA ASP A 140 3.56 9.95 17.28
C ASP A 140 4.69 11.00 17.27
N THR A 141 5.10 11.47 16.09
CA THR A 141 6.21 12.43 15.96
C THR A 141 5.83 13.85 16.37
N LYS A 142 4.53 14.17 16.45
CA LYS A 142 3.97 15.53 16.68
C LYS A 142 4.40 16.57 15.64
N LYS A 143 5.14 16.16 14.61
CA LYS A 143 5.51 17.01 13.46
C LYS A 143 4.36 17.09 12.45
N ASN A 144 4.36 18.13 11.64
CA ASN A 144 3.42 18.21 10.53
C ASN A 144 3.82 17.23 9.42
N TYR A 145 2.81 16.66 8.74
CA TYR A 145 3.06 16.02 7.46
C TYR A 145 3.61 17.02 6.46
N SER A 146 4.57 16.61 5.66
CA SER A 146 5.22 17.45 4.64
C SER A 146 5.10 16.82 3.25
N TRP A 147 5.12 17.69 2.26
CA TRP A 147 5.14 17.36 0.84
C TRP A 147 6.44 17.97 0.27
N PRO A 148 7.54 17.20 0.20
CA PRO A 148 8.85 17.75 -0.17
C PRO A 148 8.96 18.17 -1.63
N ASN A 149 8.20 17.52 -2.52
CA ASN A 149 8.24 17.79 -3.96
C ASN A 149 6.99 18.59 -4.34
N ASP A 150 5.96 17.90 -4.81
CA ASP A 150 4.71 18.49 -5.27
C ASP A 150 3.67 18.50 -4.15
N ASN A 151 2.90 19.59 -4.05
CA ASN A 151 1.88 19.74 -3.03
C ASN A 151 0.49 19.54 -3.62
N LEU A 152 -0.27 18.59 -3.07
CA LEU A 152 -1.65 18.34 -3.52
C LEU A 152 -2.59 19.55 -3.44
N LEU A 153 -2.21 20.62 -2.71
CA LEU A 153 -2.97 21.87 -2.70
C LEU A 153 -2.91 22.64 -4.05
N GLU A 154 -2.04 22.20 -4.96
CA GLU A 154 -1.78 22.85 -6.25
C GLU A 154 -2.06 21.92 -7.45
N ILE A 155 -2.30 20.63 -7.19
CA ILE A 155 -2.48 19.60 -8.22
C ILE A 155 -3.91 19.05 -8.13
N PRO A 156 -4.76 19.23 -9.14
CA PRO A 156 -6.05 18.57 -9.19
C PRO A 156 -5.90 17.04 -9.41
N PRO A 157 -6.86 16.23 -8.95
CA PRO A 157 -6.81 14.76 -9.12
C PRO A 157 -6.61 14.30 -10.57
N SER A 158 -7.10 15.05 -11.54
CA SER A 158 -6.97 14.73 -12.96
C SER A 158 -5.55 14.87 -13.51
N GLU A 159 -4.67 15.59 -12.82
CA GLU A 159 -3.27 15.79 -13.20
C GLU A 159 -2.30 14.83 -12.45
N LEU A 160 -2.80 14.03 -11.51
CA LEU A 160 -2.00 12.98 -10.90
C LEU A 160 -1.60 11.95 -11.97
N THR A 161 -0.40 11.41 -11.83
CA THR A 161 0.08 10.31 -12.69
C THR A 161 -0.91 9.16 -12.67
N GLU A 162 -1.35 8.75 -13.87
CA GLU A 162 -2.26 7.62 -14.05
C GLU A 162 -1.48 6.32 -14.14
N VAL A 163 -1.91 5.33 -13.38
CA VAL A 163 -1.38 3.97 -13.39
C VAL A 163 -2.50 2.97 -13.64
N THR A 164 -2.17 1.80 -14.15
CA THR A 164 -3.11 0.70 -14.37
C THR A 164 -3.11 -0.27 -13.18
N ALA A 165 -4.12 -1.12 -13.08
CA ALA A 165 -4.14 -2.22 -12.12
C ALA A 165 -2.95 -3.20 -12.33
N GLU A 166 -2.52 -3.38 -13.58
CA GLU A 166 -1.37 -4.20 -13.94
C GLU A 166 -0.06 -3.60 -13.40
N ASP A 167 0.16 -2.29 -13.60
CA ASP A 167 1.34 -1.58 -13.07
C ASP A 167 1.42 -1.71 -11.54
N ILE A 168 0.28 -1.53 -10.85
CA ILE A 168 0.22 -1.67 -9.40
C ILE A 168 0.55 -3.10 -8.95
N ASN A 169 0.02 -4.12 -9.61
CA ASN A 169 0.28 -5.50 -9.27
C ASN A 169 1.75 -5.86 -9.51
N ASN A 170 2.33 -5.43 -10.64
CA ASN A 170 3.74 -5.60 -10.93
C ASN A 170 4.62 -4.91 -9.87
N PHE A 171 4.29 -3.67 -9.51
CA PHE A 171 4.99 -2.93 -8.45
C PHE A 171 4.95 -3.68 -7.11
N ILE A 172 3.78 -4.17 -6.67
CA ILE A 172 3.65 -4.93 -5.42
C ILE A 172 4.47 -6.22 -5.45
N GLN A 173 4.49 -6.95 -6.56
CA GLN A 173 5.31 -8.16 -6.72
C GLN A 173 6.81 -7.83 -6.65
N THR A 174 7.24 -6.80 -7.35
CA THR A 174 8.64 -6.34 -7.33
C THR A 174 9.06 -5.86 -5.94
N CYS A 175 8.17 -5.15 -5.22
CA CYS A 175 8.42 -4.78 -3.82
C CYS A 175 8.54 -5.99 -2.89
N ASN A 176 7.77 -7.07 -3.09
CA ASN A 176 7.94 -8.31 -2.33
C ASN A 176 9.35 -8.88 -2.52
N THR A 177 9.83 -8.95 -3.76
CA THR A 177 11.19 -9.42 -4.06
C THR A 177 12.24 -8.54 -3.39
N ALA A 178 12.11 -7.22 -3.52
CA ALA A 178 13.07 -6.28 -2.92
C ALA A 178 13.08 -6.34 -1.38
N LEU A 179 11.92 -6.49 -0.73
CA LEU A 179 11.84 -6.58 0.73
C LEU A 179 12.41 -7.89 1.28
N ALA A 180 12.39 -8.97 0.51
CA ALA A 180 12.96 -10.27 0.90
C ALA A 180 14.48 -10.19 1.11
N ASP A 181 15.17 -9.27 0.45
CA ASP A 181 16.62 -9.04 0.64
C ASP A 181 16.95 -8.37 2.01
N TYR A 182 15.96 -7.78 2.66
CA TYR A 182 16.13 -7.03 3.92
C TYR A 182 15.56 -7.75 5.14
N GLY A 183 14.67 -8.71 4.97
CA GLY A 183 14.04 -9.40 6.09
C GLY A 183 13.24 -10.62 5.68
N SER A 184 12.73 -11.34 6.67
CA SER A 184 11.92 -12.54 6.46
C SER A 184 10.42 -12.22 6.54
N ILE A 185 9.63 -12.98 5.79
CA ILE A 185 8.15 -12.87 5.87
C ILE A 185 7.70 -13.28 7.27
N LYS A 186 6.91 -12.41 7.93
CA LYS A 186 6.21 -12.78 9.16
C LYS A 186 5.13 -13.81 8.86
N SER A 187 5.36 -15.06 9.28
CA SER A 187 4.30 -16.05 9.29
C SER A 187 3.19 -15.58 10.25
N LYS A 188 1.94 -15.60 9.81
CA LYS A 188 0.81 -15.47 10.74
C LYS A 188 0.91 -16.63 11.74
N SER A 189 1.24 -16.36 13.00
CA SER A 189 1.04 -17.35 14.05
C SER A 189 -0.45 -17.70 14.03
N LEU A 190 -0.75 -18.94 13.64
CA LEU A 190 -2.08 -19.50 13.83
C LEU A 190 -2.29 -19.62 15.34
N ASN A 191 -2.89 -18.60 15.95
CA ASN A 191 -3.45 -18.73 17.29
C ASN A 191 -4.54 -19.81 17.20
N ARG A 192 -4.17 -21.04 17.55
CA ARG A 192 -5.10 -22.12 17.82
C ARG A 192 -5.85 -21.78 19.11
N ASN A 193 -6.89 -20.97 19.02
CA ASN A 193 -7.93 -20.98 20.03
C ASN A 193 -8.89 -22.14 19.72
N ASN A 194 -8.91 -23.08 20.64
CA ASN A 194 -9.75 -24.26 20.66
C ASN A 194 -11.23 -23.94 20.39
N GLY A 195 -11.83 -24.71 19.50
CA GLY A 195 -13.26 -24.86 19.47
C GLY A 195 -13.84 -25.09 18.08
N SER A 196 -13.82 -26.31 17.64
CA SER A 196 -14.76 -27.01 16.77
C SER A 196 -14.04 -27.91 15.77
N THR A 197 -14.18 -29.20 16.01
CA THR A 197 -13.65 -30.27 15.17
C THR A 197 -14.34 -30.28 13.80
N SER A 198 -13.67 -29.81 12.76
CA SER A 198 -13.98 -30.14 11.39
C SER A 198 -13.10 -31.33 10.97
N LYS A 199 -13.74 -32.37 10.46
CA LYS A 199 -13.20 -33.70 10.10
C LYS A 199 -12.37 -33.72 8.81
N TYR A 200 -11.53 -32.70 8.54
CA TYR A 200 -10.57 -32.74 7.46
C TYR A 200 -9.20 -32.33 7.99
N GLN A 201 -8.54 -33.25 8.67
CA GLN A 201 -7.10 -33.18 8.91
C GLN A 201 -6.41 -33.67 7.62
N PHE A 202 -6.03 -32.74 6.76
CA PHE A 202 -4.93 -32.99 5.85
C PHE A 202 -3.64 -32.95 6.67
N ALA A 203 -2.95 -34.07 6.71
CA ALA A 203 -1.72 -34.20 7.45
C ALA A 203 -0.68 -33.22 6.88
N ALA A 204 -0.28 -32.23 7.69
CA ALA A 204 0.72 -31.22 7.33
C ALA A 204 2.10 -31.78 6.94
N ASN A 205 2.32 -33.08 7.13
CA ASN A 205 3.58 -33.78 6.82
C ASN A 205 3.68 -34.29 5.37
N GLU A 206 2.57 -34.47 4.63
CA GLU A 206 2.64 -34.93 3.25
C GLU A 206 2.88 -33.79 2.24
N GLN A 207 2.35 -32.60 2.51
CA GLN A 207 2.57 -31.44 1.65
C GLN A 207 4.03 -30.92 1.70
N THR A 208 4.68 -30.98 2.86
CA THR A 208 6.08 -30.57 3.01
C THR A 208 7.01 -31.53 2.24
N THR A 209 6.70 -32.84 2.25
CA THR A 209 7.51 -33.85 1.53
C THR A 209 7.37 -33.75 0.00
N GLU A 210 6.21 -33.37 -0.53
CA GLU A 210 6.05 -33.19 -1.98
C GLU A 210 6.75 -31.90 -2.45
N TYR A 211 6.62 -30.83 -1.69
CA TYR A 211 7.29 -29.57 -1.98
C TYR A 211 8.82 -29.71 -1.94
N ASP A 212 9.35 -30.39 -0.93
CA ASP A 212 10.79 -30.64 -0.81
C ASP A 212 11.32 -31.57 -1.93
N LYS A 213 10.52 -32.55 -2.37
CA LYS A 213 10.84 -33.37 -3.54
C LYS A 213 10.80 -32.58 -4.83
N LEU A 214 9.85 -31.67 -4.97
CA LEU A 214 9.73 -30.78 -6.13
C LEU A 214 10.94 -29.81 -6.20
N LEU A 215 11.30 -29.23 -5.07
CA LEU A 215 12.46 -28.36 -4.95
C LEU A 215 13.76 -29.09 -5.26
N ALA A 216 13.92 -30.30 -4.75
CA ALA A 216 15.07 -31.17 -5.06
C ALA A 216 15.10 -31.55 -6.54
N ALA A 217 13.95 -31.87 -7.16
CA ALA A 217 13.88 -32.16 -8.60
C ALA A 217 14.27 -30.95 -9.45
N LEU A 218 13.84 -29.76 -9.06
CA LEU A 218 14.17 -28.51 -9.77
C LEU A 218 15.68 -28.18 -9.70
N THR A 219 16.39 -28.60 -8.66
CA THR A 219 17.86 -28.40 -8.56
C THR A 219 18.67 -29.32 -9.50
N TYR A 220 18.06 -30.39 -10.03
CA TYR A 220 18.68 -31.27 -11.02
C TYR A 220 18.40 -30.87 -12.47
N ILE A 221 17.56 -29.90 -12.71
CA ILE A 221 17.29 -29.37 -14.05
C ILE A 221 18.36 -28.34 -14.37
N ASP A 222 19.29 -28.70 -15.26
CA ASP A 222 20.33 -27.79 -15.70
C ASP A 222 19.72 -26.70 -16.59
N ASN A 223 19.73 -25.44 -16.08
CA ASN A 223 18.96 -24.31 -16.60
C ASN A 223 19.71 -23.55 -17.71
N ASN A 224 20.81 -24.03 -18.20
CA ASN A 224 21.71 -23.22 -19.01
C ASN A 224 21.38 -23.16 -20.50
N ASP A 225 20.46 -24.02 -21.04
CA ASP A 225 20.20 -24.09 -22.48
C ASP A 225 18.81 -24.54 -22.93
N LEU A 226 17.78 -24.50 -22.02
CA LEU A 226 16.41 -24.85 -22.42
C LEU A 226 15.72 -23.69 -23.13
N HIS A 227 15.18 -23.94 -24.33
CA HIS A 227 14.30 -22.99 -25.02
C HIS A 227 13.03 -22.73 -24.18
N TYR A 228 12.46 -21.55 -24.28
CA TYR A 228 11.27 -21.13 -23.50
C TYR A 228 10.12 -22.14 -23.54
N ASP A 229 9.87 -22.75 -24.70
CA ASP A 229 8.81 -23.74 -24.90
C ASP A 229 9.07 -25.04 -24.12
N ASP A 230 10.35 -25.47 -23.99
CA ASP A 230 10.73 -26.62 -23.18
C ASP A 230 10.54 -26.38 -21.69
N TRP A 231 10.76 -25.16 -21.24
CA TRP A 231 10.45 -24.70 -19.88
C TRP A 231 8.96 -24.79 -19.55
N VAL A 232 8.10 -24.39 -20.48
CA VAL A 232 6.66 -24.46 -20.35
C VAL A 232 6.21 -25.93 -20.21
N TYR A 233 6.79 -26.85 -20.98
CA TYR A 233 6.50 -28.28 -20.88
C TYR A 233 6.94 -28.90 -19.55
N VAL A 234 8.09 -28.49 -19.00
CA VAL A 234 8.53 -28.93 -17.66
C VAL A 234 7.57 -28.42 -16.59
N GLY A 235 7.11 -27.17 -16.69
CA GLY A 235 6.13 -26.58 -15.76
C GLY A 235 4.78 -27.30 -15.79
N PHE A 236 4.28 -27.70 -16.96
CA PHE A 236 3.02 -28.44 -17.09
C PHE A 236 3.12 -29.93 -16.74
N GLY A 237 4.32 -30.51 -16.77
CA GLY A 237 4.55 -31.90 -16.38
C GLY A 237 4.64 -32.13 -14.86
N ILE A 238 4.64 -31.04 -14.08
CA ILE A 238 4.76 -31.07 -12.60
C ILE A 238 3.40 -30.77 -11.91
N CYS A 239 2.37 -30.40 -12.66
CA CYS A 239 1.01 -30.17 -12.18
C CYS A 239 0.14 -31.40 -12.19
#